data_63c9e14ee7797694e552753d1858d813
#
_entry.id   63c9e14ee7797694e552753d1858d813
#
_cell.length_a   1.000
_cell.length_b   1.000
_cell.length_c   1.000
_cell.angle_alpha   90.00
_cell.angle_beta   90.00
_cell.angle_gamma   90.00
#
_symmetry.space_group_name_H-M   'P 1'
#
loop_
_entity.id
_entity.type
_entity.pdbx_description
1 polymer ?
#
loop_
_entity_poly.entity_id
_entity_poly.type
_entity_poly.pdbx_seq_one_letter_code
_entity_poly.pdbx_strand_id
1 'polypeptide(L)'
;MRQLLPVILIAVTFIASRAETGYYPSTINGLKGAELKAAVAQTIASHRQIASTAELKQLLTGIDAAPDGTITAVFDESPLNMVNDYVGVINPAHYGDSSPYMMQLSYDLHCIVPCTSATHDAIADYPPDIVTTTNAGNNALKVGLAIIDGIATNAYEPTDSVKGDVARMIMYAVTCYSGYKWQGRALNIINGGAYPTLNRHGITLLLEWHRADAVSQREKKRNDAIYSVQGNRNPFIDFPELAEHLWGTKTDEPFSIEGTSDPHPSEPDTDGKLKSTYSKTSDSTIVLATPFVSANAEWSIDGTKCTTPTIDVASLALGRHILRFKTTTLSGRITIEIVP
;
A
#
# COMPACT_ATOMS: atom_id res chain seq x y z
N MET A 1 -12.87 -23.08 -35.98
CA MET A 1 -13.70 -22.62 -34.83
C MET A 1 -12.75 -21.95 -33.84
N ARG A 2 -12.70 -20.61 -33.82
CA ARG A 2 -11.93 -19.82 -32.84
C ARG A 2 -12.79 -19.73 -31.58
N GLN A 3 -12.34 -20.32 -30.49
CA GLN A 3 -12.95 -20.13 -29.17
C GLN A 3 -12.64 -18.71 -28.71
N LEU A 4 -13.69 -17.91 -28.58
CA LEU A 4 -13.66 -16.62 -27.88
C LEU A 4 -13.59 -16.92 -26.40
N LEU A 5 -12.44 -16.62 -25.78
CA LEU A 5 -12.32 -16.56 -24.33
C LEU A 5 -13.21 -15.41 -23.80
N PRO A 6 -14.00 -15.62 -22.75
CA PRO A 6 -14.77 -14.54 -22.15
C PRO A 6 -13.83 -13.52 -21.53
N VAL A 7 -13.86 -12.29 -22.03
CA VAL A 7 -13.24 -11.14 -21.37
C VAL A 7 -14.03 -10.89 -20.09
N ILE A 8 -13.47 -11.22 -18.94
CA ILE A 8 -14.04 -10.86 -17.65
C ILE A 8 -13.92 -9.35 -17.51
N LEU A 9 -15.02 -8.65 -17.70
CA LEU A 9 -15.14 -7.22 -17.49
C LEU A 9 -15.14 -6.95 -15.98
N ILE A 10 -13.98 -6.65 -15.40
CA ILE A 10 -13.90 -6.19 -14.01
C ILE A 10 -14.33 -4.71 -14.03
N ALA A 11 -15.57 -4.46 -13.66
CA ALA A 11 -16.05 -3.11 -13.42
C ALA A 11 -15.45 -2.61 -12.10
N VAL A 12 -14.30 -1.94 -12.18
CA VAL A 12 -13.71 -1.24 -11.03
C VAL A 12 -14.51 0.04 -10.82
N THR A 13 -15.41 0.02 -9.85
CA THR A 13 -16.08 1.24 -9.37
C THR A 13 -15.10 1.98 -8.47
N PHE A 14 -14.41 2.99 -9.01
CA PHE A 14 -13.67 3.92 -8.18
C PHE A 14 -14.69 4.77 -7.39
N ILE A 15 -14.75 4.54 -6.11
CA ILE A 15 -15.31 5.51 -5.18
C ILE A 15 -14.18 6.53 -5.02
N ALA A 16 -14.31 7.68 -5.67
CA ALA A 16 -13.39 8.79 -5.48
C ALA A 16 -13.29 9.06 -3.98
N SER A 17 -12.09 9.12 -3.48
CA SER A 17 -11.76 9.09 -2.07
C SER A 17 -12.32 10.33 -1.34
N ARG A 18 -13.51 10.17 -0.82
CA ARG A 18 -13.96 10.87 0.38
C ARG A 18 -13.59 10.01 1.60
N ALA A 19 -12.59 9.17 1.43
CA ALA A 19 -12.24 8.10 2.34
C ALA A 19 -11.46 8.60 3.56
N GLU A 20 -10.92 9.78 3.49
CA GLU A 20 -9.96 10.21 4.50
C GLU A 20 -10.62 10.63 5.81
N THR A 21 -11.82 11.17 5.79
CA THR A 21 -12.54 11.55 7.00
C THR A 21 -13.51 10.48 7.54
N GLY A 22 -13.59 9.30 6.90
CA GLY A 22 -14.60 8.29 7.28
C GLY A 22 -14.14 6.84 7.25
N TYR A 23 -12.91 6.55 6.78
CA TYR A 23 -12.40 5.17 6.74
C TYR A 23 -12.09 4.64 8.14
N TYR A 24 -11.40 5.44 8.96
CA TYR A 24 -11.10 5.09 10.34
C TYR A 24 -12.22 5.58 11.26
N PRO A 25 -12.90 4.69 12.01
CA PRO A 25 -13.99 5.10 12.88
C PRO A 25 -13.46 5.91 14.08
N SER A 26 -14.22 6.93 14.50
CA SER A 26 -13.88 7.77 15.66
C SER A 26 -13.75 6.97 16.97
N THR A 27 -14.26 5.75 17.02
CA THR A 27 -14.10 4.83 18.15
C THR A 27 -12.65 4.40 18.42
N ILE A 28 -11.73 4.68 17.50
CA ILE A 28 -10.28 4.49 17.70
C ILE A 28 -9.71 5.57 18.64
N ASN A 29 -10.32 6.76 18.67
CA ASN A 29 -9.88 7.86 19.52
C ASN A 29 -9.94 7.50 20.99
N GLY A 30 -8.92 7.85 21.74
CA GLY A 30 -8.82 7.61 23.17
C GLY A 30 -8.30 6.20 23.54
N LEU A 31 -8.20 5.28 22.56
CA LEU A 31 -7.68 3.95 22.79
C LEU A 31 -6.14 3.96 22.85
N LYS A 32 -5.57 2.93 23.48
CA LYS A 32 -4.12 2.72 23.60
C LYS A 32 -3.76 1.24 23.66
N GLY A 33 -2.51 0.92 23.37
CA GLY A 33 -1.94 -0.41 23.51
C GLY A 33 -2.76 -1.51 22.81
N ALA A 34 -3.14 -2.54 23.54
CA ALA A 34 -3.86 -3.71 23.00
C ALA A 34 -5.25 -3.36 22.45
N GLU A 35 -5.99 -2.47 23.12
CA GLU A 35 -7.32 -2.05 22.67
C GLU A 35 -7.24 -1.24 21.38
N LEU A 36 -6.27 -0.33 21.27
CA LEU A 36 -6.00 0.42 20.05
C LEU A 36 -5.65 -0.52 18.89
N LYS A 37 -4.71 -1.46 19.12
CA LYS A 37 -4.33 -2.43 18.08
C LYS A 37 -5.53 -3.27 17.61
N ALA A 38 -6.38 -3.72 18.53
CA ALA A 38 -7.56 -4.50 18.19
C ALA A 38 -8.57 -3.71 17.36
N ALA A 39 -8.84 -2.45 17.71
CA ALA A 39 -9.76 -1.58 16.96
C ALA A 39 -9.23 -1.26 15.56
N VAL A 40 -7.93 -0.98 15.43
CA VAL A 40 -7.27 -0.79 14.13
C VAL A 40 -7.33 -2.07 13.31
N ALA A 41 -7.01 -3.23 13.90
CA ALA A 41 -7.09 -4.53 13.23
C ALA A 41 -8.50 -4.81 12.69
N GLN A 42 -9.55 -4.55 13.48
CA GLN A 42 -10.93 -4.72 13.06
C GLN A 42 -11.28 -3.83 11.86
N THR A 43 -10.75 -2.61 11.82
CA THR A 43 -10.99 -1.67 10.72
C THR A 43 -10.36 -2.15 9.40
N ILE A 44 -9.12 -2.66 9.45
CA ILE A 44 -8.35 -2.99 8.24
C ILE A 44 -8.49 -4.45 7.79
N ALA A 45 -9.04 -5.34 8.62
CA ALA A 45 -9.14 -6.77 8.33
C ALA A 45 -10.14 -7.12 7.22
N SER A 46 -11.17 -6.29 7.03
CA SER A 46 -12.18 -6.52 5.98
C SER A 46 -11.73 -5.93 4.67
N HIS A 47 -11.23 -6.75 3.77
CA HIS A 47 -10.77 -6.31 2.45
C HIS A 47 -11.02 -7.37 1.37
N ARG A 48 -10.99 -6.93 0.11
CA ARG A 48 -11.15 -7.81 -1.04
C ARG A 48 -9.99 -8.80 -1.11
N GLN A 49 -10.32 -10.07 -1.33
CA GLN A 49 -9.34 -11.11 -1.58
C GLN A 49 -9.00 -11.17 -3.06
N ILE A 50 -7.70 -11.20 -3.38
CA ILE A 50 -7.21 -11.39 -4.74
C ILE A 50 -7.22 -12.89 -5.05
N ALA A 51 -7.80 -13.26 -6.20
CA ALA A 51 -8.14 -14.64 -6.47
C ALA A 51 -7.01 -15.48 -7.08
N SER A 52 -5.99 -14.83 -7.66
CA SER A 52 -4.91 -15.54 -8.36
C SER A 52 -3.62 -14.74 -8.48
N THR A 53 -2.51 -15.45 -8.68
CA THR A 53 -1.20 -14.83 -8.99
C THR A 53 -1.25 -13.96 -10.26
N ALA A 54 -2.03 -14.36 -11.27
CA ALA A 54 -2.16 -13.58 -12.50
C ALA A 54 -2.84 -12.22 -12.23
N GLU A 55 -3.92 -12.22 -11.46
CA GLU A 55 -4.60 -11.00 -11.02
C GLU A 55 -3.68 -10.13 -10.16
N LEU A 56 -2.96 -10.72 -9.20
CA LEU A 56 -2.00 -10.03 -8.35
C LEU A 56 -0.95 -9.29 -9.18
N LYS A 57 -0.30 -9.96 -10.13
CA LYS A 57 0.72 -9.35 -10.99
C LYS A 57 0.17 -8.22 -11.84
N GLN A 58 -1.05 -8.37 -12.35
CA GLN A 58 -1.73 -7.32 -13.09
C GLN A 58 -2.01 -6.09 -12.22
N LEU A 59 -2.50 -6.30 -10.99
CA LEU A 59 -2.77 -5.22 -10.04
C LEU A 59 -1.48 -4.51 -9.61
N LEU A 60 -0.43 -5.25 -9.26
CA LEU A 60 0.87 -4.67 -8.93
C LEU A 60 1.45 -3.85 -10.09
N THR A 61 1.32 -4.35 -11.32
CA THR A 61 1.74 -3.61 -12.52
C THR A 61 1.02 -2.26 -12.62
N GLY A 62 -0.30 -2.22 -12.35
CA GLY A 62 -1.07 -0.97 -12.38
C GLY A 62 -0.81 -0.04 -11.20
N ILE A 63 -0.63 -0.60 -9.99
CA ILE A 63 -0.44 0.16 -8.75
C ILE A 63 0.94 0.83 -8.70
N ASP A 64 1.98 0.09 -9.11
CA ASP A 64 3.37 0.52 -8.98
C ASP A 64 3.92 1.20 -10.24
N ALA A 65 3.10 1.35 -11.30
CA ALA A 65 3.48 2.07 -12.51
C ALA A 65 3.50 3.60 -12.27
N ALA A 66 4.59 4.22 -12.71
CA ALA A 66 4.66 5.67 -12.85
C ALA A 66 3.76 6.17 -14.01
N PRO A 67 3.49 7.49 -14.14
CA PRO A 67 2.66 8.02 -15.21
C PRO A 67 3.15 7.72 -16.64
N ASP A 68 4.44 7.48 -16.80
CA ASP A 68 5.06 7.08 -18.07
C ASP A 68 4.98 5.57 -18.33
N GLY A 69 4.39 4.81 -17.40
CA GLY A 69 4.23 3.36 -17.48
C GLY A 69 5.45 2.57 -16.95
N THR A 70 6.50 3.25 -16.49
CA THR A 70 7.65 2.57 -15.87
C THR A 70 7.29 2.07 -14.48
N ILE A 71 7.82 0.92 -14.09
CA ILE A 71 7.72 0.37 -12.73
C ILE A 71 9.13 0.30 -12.18
N THR A 72 9.32 0.73 -10.94
CA THR A 72 10.60 0.59 -10.26
C THR A 72 10.49 -0.51 -9.23
N ALA A 73 11.34 -1.54 -9.35
CA ALA A 73 11.48 -2.57 -8.34
C ALA A 73 11.93 -1.96 -7.02
N VAL A 74 11.27 -2.36 -5.91
CA VAL A 74 11.42 -1.67 -4.62
C VAL A 74 12.82 -1.84 -4.04
N PHE A 75 13.37 -3.07 -4.10
CA PHE A 75 14.61 -3.40 -3.41
C PHE A 75 15.88 -3.17 -4.23
N ASP A 76 15.80 -3.09 -5.53
CA ASP A 76 16.98 -2.96 -6.40
C ASP A 76 16.90 -1.75 -7.34
N GLU A 77 15.83 -0.97 -7.22
CA GLU A 77 15.58 0.25 -8.01
C GLU A 77 15.66 0.04 -9.54
N SER A 78 15.57 -1.22 -9.97
CA SER A 78 15.64 -1.57 -11.40
C SER A 78 14.33 -1.25 -12.12
N PRO A 79 14.38 -0.75 -13.35
CA PRO A 79 13.18 -0.53 -14.13
C PRO A 79 12.58 -1.87 -14.59
N LEU A 80 11.26 -1.99 -14.47
CA LEU A 80 10.48 -3.13 -14.92
C LEU A 80 9.46 -2.67 -15.96
N ASN A 81 9.25 -3.47 -17.01
CA ASN A 81 8.20 -3.23 -17.99
C ASN A 81 6.85 -3.78 -17.53
N MET A 82 6.89 -4.81 -16.68
CA MET A 82 5.74 -5.46 -16.04
C MET A 82 6.20 -6.19 -14.80
N VAL A 83 5.28 -6.50 -13.89
CA VAL A 83 5.58 -7.29 -12.70
C VAL A 83 5.54 -8.78 -13.05
N ASN A 84 6.71 -9.39 -13.16
CA ASN A 84 6.87 -10.83 -13.32
C ASN A 84 7.10 -11.52 -11.97
N ASP A 85 7.86 -10.88 -11.09
CA ASP A 85 8.20 -11.36 -9.76
C ASP A 85 7.91 -10.31 -8.70
N TYR A 86 7.65 -10.77 -7.49
CA TYR A 86 7.32 -9.95 -6.33
C TYR A 86 7.82 -10.63 -5.06
N VAL A 87 8.06 -9.84 -4.03
CA VAL A 87 8.45 -10.31 -2.70
C VAL A 87 7.39 -9.88 -1.70
N GLY A 88 6.94 -10.84 -0.88
CA GLY A 88 6.22 -10.54 0.35
C GLY A 88 7.21 -10.21 1.47
N VAL A 89 6.99 -9.09 2.16
CA VAL A 89 7.84 -8.69 3.31
C VAL A 89 7.77 -9.69 4.45
N ILE A 90 6.69 -10.46 4.52
CA ILE A 90 6.56 -11.68 5.32
C ILE A 90 6.08 -12.77 4.36
N ASN A 91 6.91 -13.78 4.13
CA ASN A 91 6.53 -14.90 3.28
C ASN A 91 5.69 -15.92 4.08
N PRO A 92 4.37 -16.01 3.84
CA PRO A 92 3.50 -16.89 4.63
C PRO A 92 3.84 -18.36 4.48
N ALA A 93 4.33 -18.79 3.32
CA ALA A 93 4.68 -20.19 3.05
C ALA A 93 5.75 -20.73 4.01
N HIS A 94 6.60 -19.81 4.54
CA HIS A 94 7.69 -20.15 5.45
C HIS A 94 7.43 -19.71 6.89
N TYR A 95 6.41 -18.88 7.13
CA TYR A 95 6.18 -18.27 8.43
C TYR A 95 4.91 -18.74 9.13
N GLY A 96 3.96 -19.32 8.40
CA GLY A 96 2.69 -19.74 8.96
C GLY A 96 2.32 -21.17 8.67
N ASP A 97 1.10 -21.55 9.05
CA ASP A 97 0.47 -22.79 8.63
C ASP A 97 -0.18 -22.63 7.25
N SER A 98 -0.61 -23.74 6.64
CA SER A 98 -1.31 -23.72 5.34
C SER A 98 -2.81 -23.36 5.47
N SER A 99 -3.18 -22.56 6.47
CA SER A 99 -4.57 -22.13 6.67
C SER A 99 -5.03 -21.17 5.56
N PRO A 100 -6.35 -20.98 5.36
CA PRO A 100 -6.86 -19.98 4.43
C PRO A 100 -6.34 -18.56 4.66
N TYR A 101 -5.98 -18.22 5.90
CA TYR A 101 -5.36 -16.93 6.24
C TYR A 101 -3.98 -16.73 5.60
N MET A 102 -3.22 -17.81 5.38
CA MET A 102 -1.97 -17.78 4.63
C MET A 102 -2.14 -17.24 3.22
N MET A 103 -3.16 -17.76 2.52
CA MET A 103 -3.45 -17.34 1.15
C MET A 103 -3.83 -15.86 1.10
N GLN A 104 -4.56 -15.36 2.11
CA GLN A 104 -4.92 -13.96 2.21
C GLN A 104 -3.68 -13.08 2.31
N LEU A 105 -2.78 -13.38 3.24
CA LEU A 105 -1.53 -12.62 3.42
C LEU A 105 -0.61 -12.70 2.18
N SER A 106 -0.58 -13.87 1.50
CA SER A 106 0.23 -14.06 0.28
C SER A 106 -0.23 -13.23 -0.91
N TYR A 107 -1.46 -12.74 -0.89
CA TYR A 107 -2.05 -11.94 -1.95
C TYR A 107 -2.45 -10.53 -1.48
N ASP A 108 -2.07 -10.14 -0.25
CA ASP A 108 -2.36 -8.81 0.26
C ASP A 108 -1.37 -7.78 -0.32
N LEU A 109 -1.90 -6.83 -1.08
CA LEU A 109 -1.13 -5.80 -1.77
C LEU A 109 -0.33 -4.90 -0.82
N HIS A 110 -0.76 -4.75 0.45
CA HIS A 110 0.00 -4.02 1.46
C HIS A 110 1.25 -4.77 1.96
N CYS A 111 1.35 -6.07 1.68
CA CYS A 111 2.44 -6.91 2.13
C CYS A 111 3.42 -7.31 1.04
N ILE A 112 3.18 -6.91 -0.22
CA ILE A 112 3.87 -7.40 -1.40
C ILE A 112 4.41 -6.23 -2.22
N VAL A 113 5.60 -6.36 -2.76
CA VAL A 113 6.21 -5.36 -3.65
C VAL A 113 6.78 -6.00 -4.90
N PRO A 114 6.76 -5.30 -6.06
CA PRO A 114 7.43 -5.77 -7.27
C PRO A 114 8.95 -5.81 -7.10
N CYS A 115 9.58 -6.84 -7.66
CA CYS A 115 11.03 -7.00 -7.65
C CYS A 115 11.50 -7.65 -8.95
N THR A 116 12.83 -7.71 -9.14
CA THR A 116 13.43 -8.54 -10.18
C THR A 116 13.49 -10.00 -9.73
N SER A 117 13.61 -10.93 -10.69
CA SER A 117 13.80 -12.36 -10.38
C SER A 117 15.03 -12.59 -9.52
N ALA A 118 16.12 -11.86 -9.80
CA ALA A 118 17.35 -11.96 -9.01
C ALA A 118 17.15 -11.57 -7.55
N THR A 119 16.36 -10.52 -7.28
CA THR A 119 16.01 -10.09 -5.93
C THR A 119 15.09 -11.09 -5.25
N HIS A 120 14.07 -11.58 -5.96
CA HIS A 120 13.19 -12.62 -5.46
C HIS A 120 13.97 -13.86 -4.99
N ASP A 121 14.89 -14.37 -5.84
CA ASP A 121 15.68 -15.55 -5.52
C ASP A 121 16.68 -15.30 -4.39
N ALA A 122 17.25 -14.10 -4.32
CA ALA A 122 18.21 -13.73 -3.27
C ALA A 122 17.57 -13.60 -1.90
N ILE A 123 16.40 -12.93 -1.79
CA ILE A 123 15.65 -12.79 -0.54
C ILE A 123 15.09 -14.13 -0.10
N ALA A 124 14.61 -14.93 -1.06
CA ALA A 124 13.98 -16.23 -0.78
C ALA A 124 12.91 -16.12 0.31
N ASP A 125 13.19 -16.71 1.49
CA ASP A 125 12.31 -16.71 2.66
C ASP A 125 12.95 -16.07 3.89
N TYR A 126 14.01 -15.28 3.70
CA TYR A 126 14.72 -14.67 4.81
C TYR A 126 13.92 -13.52 5.43
N PRO A 127 13.94 -13.36 6.77
CA PRO A 127 13.36 -12.21 7.42
C PRO A 127 14.19 -10.95 7.16
N PRO A 128 13.59 -9.76 7.26
CA PRO A 128 14.34 -8.52 7.28
C PRO A 128 15.12 -8.37 8.58
N ASP A 129 16.38 -7.94 8.48
CA ASP A 129 17.23 -7.58 9.62
C ASP A 129 18.47 -6.81 9.17
N ILE A 130 19.30 -6.39 10.13
CA ILE A 130 20.60 -5.78 9.87
C ILE A 130 21.62 -6.88 9.50
N VAL A 131 22.10 -6.87 8.25
CA VAL A 131 23.05 -7.84 7.76
C VAL A 131 24.48 -7.47 8.15
N THR A 132 25.09 -8.28 9.01
CA THR A 132 26.47 -8.09 9.50
C THR A 132 27.52 -8.71 8.55
N THR A 133 27.15 -9.75 7.80
CA THR A 133 28.01 -10.42 6.83
C THR A 133 27.22 -10.64 5.55
N THR A 134 27.57 -9.93 4.48
CA THR A 134 26.89 -10.02 3.19
C THR A 134 27.43 -11.20 2.39
N ASN A 135 26.53 -12.06 1.91
CA ASN A 135 26.82 -13.21 1.06
C ASN A 135 26.38 -12.98 -0.39
N ALA A 136 25.30 -12.19 -0.56
CA ALA A 136 24.71 -11.83 -1.85
C ALA A 136 24.05 -10.46 -1.76
N GLY A 137 23.62 -9.92 -2.90
CA GLY A 137 22.91 -8.65 -2.99
C GLY A 137 23.55 -7.70 -4.00
N ASN A 138 23.14 -6.45 -3.93
CA ASN A 138 23.62 -5.36 -4.76
C ASN A 138 23.74 -4.08 -3.91
N ASN A 139 23.86 -2.91 -4.52
CA ASN A 139 23.98 -1.65 -3.78
C ASN A 139 22.69 -1.27 -3.00
N ALA A 140 21.55 -1.84 -3.40
CA ALA A 140 20.24 -1.54 -2.82
C ALA A 140 19.71 -2.65 -1.90
N LEU A 141 20.37 -3.79 -1.82
CA LEU A 141 19.95 -4.95 -1.04
C LEU A 141 21.16 -5.73 -0.55
N LYS A 142 21.25 -5.98 0.74
CA LYS A 142 22.20 -6.94 1.30
C LYS A 142 21.46 -8.21 1.70
N VAL A 143 22.01 -9.36 1.39
CA VAL A 143 21.53 -10.66 1.84
C VAL A 143 22.68 -11.42 2.47
N GLY A 144 22.47 -11.96 3.67
CA GLY A 144 23.54 -12.62 4.39
C GLY A 144 23.15 -12.99 5.83
N LEU A 145 24.11 -12.86 6.75
CA LEU A 145 23.91 -13.19 8.15
C LEU A 145 23.63 -11.95 8.98
N ALA A 146 22.57 -12.02 9.79
CA ALA A 146 22.29 -11.14 10.91
C ALA A 146 22.59 -11.87 12.22
N ILE A 147 22.78 -11.12 13.30
CA ILE A 147 22.96 -11.69 14.65
C ILE A 147 21.75 -11.28 15.50
N ILE A 148 20.92 -12.25 15.81
CA ILE A 148 19.70 -12.06 16.63
C ILE A 148 19.90 -12.83 17.94
N ASP A 149 19.92 -12.12 19.07
CA ASP A 149 20.16 -12.68 20.40
C ASP A 149 21.42 -13.57 20.46
N GLY A 150 22.49 -13.17 19.74
CA GLY A 150 23.75 -13.91 19.67
C GLY A 150 23.76 -15.10 18.69
N ILE A 151 22.68 -15.35 17.98
CA ILE A 151 22.55 -16.43 17.00
C ILE A 151 22.64 -15.88 15.59
N ALA A 152 23.56 -16.43 14.78
CA ALA A 152 23.65 -16.10 13.36
C ALA A 152 22.47 -16.70 12.60
N THR A 153 21.75 -15.87 11.86
CA THR A 153 20.60 -16.27 11.05
C THR A 153 20.66 -15.58 9.68
N ASN A 154 20.11 -16.21 8.66
CA ASN A 154 19.99 -15.57 7.35
C ASN A 154 18.93 -14.46 7.40
N ALA A 155 19.28 -13.33 6.78
CA ALA A 155 18.41 -12.16 6.70
C ALA A 155 18.65 -11.39 5.39
N TYR A 156 17.75 -10.47 5.08
CA TYR A 156 17.97 -9.43 4.09
C TYR A 156 17.87 -8.05 4.73
N GLU A 157 18.65 -7.10 4.22
CA GLU A 157 18.62 -5.70 4.63
C GLU A 157 18.42 -4.82 3.38
N PRO A 158 17.29 -4.10 3.26
CA PRO A 158 17.07 -3.14 2.20
C PRO A 158 17.91 -1.88 2.42
N THR A 159 18.00 -1.01 1.40
CA THR A 159 18.60 0.33 1.56
C THR A 159 17.84 1.16 2.58
N ASP A 160 18.50 2.19 3.09
CA ASP A 160 17.92 3.09 4.10
C ASP A 160 16.63 3.78 3.59
N SER A 161 16.52 4.03 2.27
CA SER A 161 15.33 4.62 1.63
C SER A 161 14.11 3.70 1.51
N VAL A 162 14.23 2.43 1.93
CA VAL A 162 13.18 1.40 1.84
C VAL A 162 12.92 0.72 3.19
N LYS A 163 13.77 0.97 4.18
CA LYS A 163 13.64 0.36 5.51
C LYS A 163 12.31 0.71 6.17
N GLY A 164 11.90 1.96 6.08
CA GLY A 164 10.62 2.42 6.62
C GLY A 164 9.43 1.80 5.90
N ASP A 165 9.49 1.68 4.58
CA ASP A 165 8.46 1.01 3.78
C ASP A 165 8.25 -0.43 4.27
N VAL A 166 9.34 -1.21 4.38
CA VAL A 166 9.31 -2.59 4.89
C VAL A 166 8.77 -2.65 6.31
N ALA A 167 9.22 -1.75 7.20
CA ALA A 167 8.74 -1.70 8.58
C ALA A 167 7.22 -1.47 8.64
N ARG A 168 6.69 -0.49 7.90
CA ARG A 168 5.25 -0.19 7.85
C ARG A 168 4.42 -1.31 7.23
N MET A 169 4.95 -2.04 6.26
CA MET A 169 4.32 -3.22 5.69
C MET A 169 4.23 -4.36 6.71
N ILE A 170 5.28 -4.60 7.48
CA ILE A 170 5.28 -5.64 8.53
C ILE A 170 4.37 -5.24 9.70
N MET A 171 4.40 -3.98 10.14
CA MET A 171 3.50 -3.44 11.15
C MET A 171 2.03 -3.60 10.74
N TYR A 172 1.71 -3.34 9.47
CA TYR A 172 0.40 -3.62 8.91
C TYR A 172 0.07 -5.12 8.99
N ALA A 173 0.94 -5.99 8.50
CA ALA A 173 0.69 -7.44 8.48
C ALA A 173 0.41 -7.99 9.88
N VAL A 174 1.22 -7.66 10.89
CA VAL A 174 1.02 -8.14 12.27
C VAL A 174 -0.17 -7.50 12.97
N THR A 175 -0.72 -6.43 12.40
CA THR A 175 -1.95 -5.80 12.89
C THR A 175 -3.17 -6.38 12.19
N CYS A 176 -3.19 -6.42 10.88
CA CYS A 176 -4.29 -6.96 10.07
C CYS A 176 -4.53 -8.46 10.37
N TYR A 177 -3.46 -9.20 10.51
CA TYR A 177 -3.48 -10.66 10.76
C TYR A 177 -3.15 -11.00 12.22
N SER A 178 -3.64 -10.23 13.17
CA SER A 178 -3.32 -10.35 14.61
C SER A 178 -3.71 -11.69 15.23
N GLY A 179 -4.66 -12.42 14.65
CA GLY A 179 -5.08 -13.77 15.08
C GLY A 179 -4.27 -14.92 14.48
N TYR A 180 -3.27 -14.60 13.67
CA TYR A 180 -2.50 -15.59 12.93
C TYR A 180 -1.48 -16.33 13.80
N LYS A 181 -1.30 -17.63 13.54
CA LYS A 181 -0.29 -18.44 14.25
C LYS A 181 1.04 -18.38 13.50
N TRP A 182 1.84 -17.40 13.82
CA TRP A 182 3.17 -17.21 13.25
C TRP A 182 4.11 -18.35 13.65
N GLN A 183 4.95 -18.80 12.70
CA GLN A 183 5.86 -19.94 12.88
C GLN A 183 7.19 -19.69 12.13
N GLY A 184 8.14 -20.60 12.34
CA GLY A 184 9.39 -20.60 11.60
C GLY A 184 10.19 -19.31 11.75
N ARG A 185 10.65 -18.75 10.63
CA ARG A 185 11.52 -17.57 10.61
C ARG A 185 10.81 -16.27 11.00
N ALA A 186 9.47 -16.23 10.95
CA ALA A 186 8.73 -15.09 11.48
C ALA A 186 9.05 -14.83 12.95
N LEU A 187 9.33 -15.89 13.72
CA LEU A 187 9.62 -15.78 15.15
C LEU A 187 10.93 -15.03 15.47
N ASN A 188 11.73 -14.71 14.47
CA ASN A 188 12.88 -13.81 14.65
C ASN A 188 12.45 -12.40 15.06
N ILE A 189 11.29 -11.93 14.57
CA ILE A 189 10.75 -10.59 14.85
C ILE A 189 9.35 -10.63 15.47
N ILE A 190 8.65 -11.76 15.44
CA ILE A 190 7.27 -11.93 15.88
C ILE A 190 7.23 -12.91 17.06
N ASN A 191 6.49 -12.56 18.11
CA ASN A 191 6.31 -13.41 19.29
C ASN A 191 4.98 -14.18 19.27
N GLY A 192 4.08 -13.83 18.35
CA GLY A 192 2.70 -14.33 18.36
C GLY A 192 1.80 -13.62 19.37
N GLY A 193 0.54 -14.06 19.44
CA GLY A 193 -0.48 -13.37 20.23
C GLY A 193 -1.01 -12.09 19.58
N ALA A 194 -2.12 -11.58 20.14
CA ALA A 194 -2.79 -10.41 19.57
C ALA A 194 -2.03 -9.09 19.82
N TYR A 195 -1.31 -9.01 20.94
CA TYR A 195 -0.51 -7.84 21.33
C TYR A 195 0.64 -8.29 22.27
N PRO A 196 1.84 -7.75 22.13
CA PRO A 196 2.27 -6.77 21.13
C PRO A 196 2.45 -7.38 19.73
N THR A 197 2.35 -8.69 19.58
CA THR A 197 2.58 -9.55 18.41
C THR A 197 4.05 -9.59 17.99
N LEU A 198 4.72 -8.43 17.89
CA LEU A 198 6.17 -8.34 17.68
C LEU A 198 6.92 -8.74 18.96
N ASN A 199 8.07 -9.39 18.82
CA ASN A 199 9.00 -9.58 19.91
C ASN A 199 9.86 -8.32 20.15
N ARG A 200 10.68 -8.33 21.21
CA ARG A 200 11.50 -7.16 21.57
C ARG A 200 12.45 -6.75 20.44
N HIS A 201 13.09 -7.71 19.78
CA HIS A 201 14.00 -7.44 18.67
C HIS A 201 13.24 -6.80 17.49
N GLY A 202 12.11 -7.39 17.09
CA GLY A 202 11.27 -6.86 16.01
C GLY A 202 10.74 -5.46 16.31
N ILE A 203 10.33 -5.18 17.55
CA ILE A 203 9.91 -3.82 17.95
C ILE A 203 11.07 -2.83 17.76
N THR A 204 12.26 -3.15 18.27
CA THR A 204 13.42 -2.27 18.15
C THR A 204 13.79 -2.01 16.69
N LEU A 205 13.96 -3.08 15.90
CA LEU A 205 14.33 -3.02 14.49
C LEU A 205 13.32 -2.19 13.66
N LEU A 206 12.04 -2.53 13.77
CA LEU A 206 11.03 -1.90 12.92
C LEU A 206 10.76 -0.45 13.30
N LEU A 207 10.82 -0.10 14.59
CA LEU A 207 10.71 1.30 15.02
C LEU A 207 11.91 2.14 14.60
N GLU A 208 13.14 1.60 14.66
CA GLU A 208 14.33 2.29 14.15
C GLU A 208 14.20 2.57 12.66
N TRP A 209 13.81 1.57 11.87
CA TRP A 209 13.61 1.72 10.44
C TRP A 209 12.49 2.70 10.09
N HIS A 210 11.36 2.59 10.78
CA HIS A 210 10.21 3.49 10.61
C HIS A 210 10.55 4.97 10.90
N ARG A 211 11.36 5.22 11.97
CA ARG A 211 11.79 6.58 12.34
C ARG A 211 12.84 7.15 11.41
N ALA A 212 13.73 6.30 10.90
CA ALA A 212 14.81 6.71 10.02
C ALA A 212 14.34 7.04 8.60
N ASP A 213 13.26 6.40 8.14
CA ASP A 213 12.73 6.52 6.80
C ASP A 213 11.24 6.91 6.86
N ALA A 214 10.99 8.22 6.74
CA ALA A 214 9.66 8.81 6.82
C ALA A 214 8.78 8.39 5.65
N VAL A 215 7.45 8.41 5.86
CA VAL A 215 6.47 8.06 4.81
C VAL A 215 6.66 8.92 3.56
N SER A 216 6.96 8.26 2.46
CA SER A 216 7.20 8.87 1.16
C SER A 216 5.89 9.15 0.41
N GLN A 217 5.94 10.07 -0.57
CA GLN A 217 4.81 10.29 -1.49
C GLN A 217 4.46 9.03 -2.30
N ARG A 218 5.45 8.19 -2.60
CA ARG A 218 5.24 6.91 -3.27
C ARG A 218 4.37 5.98 -2.41
N GLU A 219 4.65 5.85 -1.11
CA GLU A 219 3.84 5.03 -0.21
C GLU A 219 2.42 5.53 -0.08
N LYS A 220 2.23 6.86 0.06
CA LYS A 220 0.89 7.48 0.11
C LYS A 220 0.09 7.15 -1.15
N LYS A 221 0.66 7.39 -2.32
CA LYS A 221 0.04 7.07 -3.62
C LYS A 221 -0.29 5.58 -3.74
N ARG A 222 0.64 4.72 -3.31
CA ARG A 222 0.44 3.28 -3.32
C ARG A 222 -0.68 2.85 -2.37
N ASN A 223 -0.74 3.42 -1.17
CA ASN A 223 -1.81 3.18 -0.19
C ASN A 223 -3.19 3.54 -0.76
N ASP A 224 -3.31 4.68 -1.45
CA ASP A 224 -4.55 5.10 -2.12
C ASP A 224 -4.93 4.16 -3.27
N ALA A 225 -3.95 3.77 -4.08
CA ALA A 225 -4.16 2.85 -5.18
C ALA A 225 -4.61 1.47 -4.69
N ILE A 226 -4.00 0.94 -3.64
CA ILE A 226 -4.41 -0.32 -3.01
C ILE A 226 -5.81 -0.19 -2.44
N TYR A 227 -6.12 0.90 -1.73
CA TYR A 227 -7.46 1.15 -1.22
C TYR A 227 -8.53 1.08 -2.31
N SER A 228 -8.26 1.64 -3.48
CA SER A 228 -9.20 1.64 -4.61
C SER A 228 -9.53 0.24 -5.15
N VAL A 229 -8.63 -0.73 -4.99
CA VAL A 229 -8.79 -2.10 -5.53
C VAL A 229 -9.01 -3.16 -4.46
N GLN A 230 -8.42 -2.99 -3.27
CA GLN A 230 -8.50 -3.96 -2.17
C GLN A 230 -9.50 -3.53 -1.09
N GLY A 231 -9.75 -2.22 -0.93
CA GLY A 231 -10.77 -1.67 -0.04
C GLY A 231 -10.31 -1.41 1.38
N ASN A 232 -9.02 -1.63 1.69
CA ASN A 232 -8.43 -1.27 2.98
C ASN A 232 -7.15 -0.44 2.81
N ARG A 233 -6.68 0.13 3.90
CA ARG A 233 -5.52 1.03 3.95
C ARG A 233 -4.48 0.52 4.94
N ASN A 234 -3.22 0.89 4.71
CA ASN A 234 -2.18 0.70 5.71
C ASN A 234 -2.17 1.89 6.67
N PRO A 235 -2.59 1.71 7.95
CA PRO A 235 -2.71 2.79 8.91
C PRO A 235 -1.36 3.39 9.33
N PHE A 236 -0.25 2.68 9.15
CA PHE A 236 1.09 3.17 9.46
C PHE A 236 1.65 4.11 8.37
N ILE A 237 0.97 4.18 7.21
CA ILE A 237 1.20 5.19 6.19
C ILE A 237 0.32 6.41 6.44
N ASP A 238 -0.96 6.20 6.80
CA ASP A 238 -1.91 7.27 7.08
C ASP A 238 -1.60 8.00 8.40
N PHE A 239 -1.20 7.25 9.42
CA PHE A 239 -0.86 7.74 10.76
C PHE A 239 0.49 7.17 11.21
N PRO A 240 1.63 7.70 10.75
CA PRO A 240 2.94 7.14 11.11
C PRO A 240 3.19 7.05 12.62
N GLU A 241 2.67 7.99 13.39
CA GLU A 241 2.78 8.00 14.85
C GLU A 241 2.02 6.83 15.54
N LEU A 242 1.11 6.15 14.85
CA LEU A 242 0.42 4.97 15.37
C LEU A 242 1.42 3.90 15.84
N ALA A 243 2.56 3.77 15.18
CA ALA A 243 3.63 2.85 15.57
C ALA A 243 4.16 3.14 16.99
N GLU A 244 4.27 4.43 17.36
CA GLU A 244 4.69 4.85 18.70
C GLU A 244 3.65 4.51 19.78
N HIS A 245 2.37 4.64 19.45
CA HIS A 245 1.26 4.30 20.36
C HIS A 245 1.07 2.79 20.52
N LEU A 246 1.53 1.98 19.57
CA LEU A 246 1.42 0.53 19.66
C LEU A 246 2.67 -0.13 20.25
N TRP A 247 3.87 0.37 19.92
CA TRP A 247 5.12 -0.32 20.28
C TRP A 247 6.24 0.60 20.75
N GLY A 248 6.09 1.92 20.63
CA GLY A 248 7.14 2.89 20.94
C GLY A 248 6.97 3.56 22.29
N THR A 249 7.24 4.88 22.30
CA THR A 249 7.29 5.67 23.54
C THR A 249 5.94 6.16 24.03
N LYS A 250 4.87 6.02 23.20
CA LYS A 250 3.52 6.53 23.49
C LYS A 250 2.50 5.43 23.81
N THR A 251 2.94 4.25 24.20
CA THR A 251 2.03 3.11 24.46
C THR A 251 1.00 3.36 25.55
N ASP A 252 1.29 4.25 26.51
CA ASP A 252 0.39 4.67 27.58
C ASP A 252 -0.39 5.95 27.26
N GLU A 253 -0.15 6.58 26.12
CA GLU A 253 -0.85 7.76 25.67
C GLU A 253 -2.05 7.37 24.78
N PRO A 254 -3.21 8.03 24.95
CA PRO A 254 -4.36 7.80 24.08
C PRO A 254 -4.06 8.26 22.66
N PHE A 255 -4.39 7.43 21.68
CA PHE A 255 -4.30 7.77 20.27
C PHE A 255 -5.51 8.62 19.82
N SER A 256 -5.31 9.50 18.87
CA SER A 256 -6.39 10.25 18.23
C SER A 256 -6.13 10.41 16.75
N ILE A 257 -7.14 10.13 15.93
CA ILE A 257 -7.14 10.50 14.51
C ILE A 257 -7.48 12.00 14.32
N GLU A 258 -8.01 12.67 15.36
CA GLU A 258 -8.29 14.10 15.38
C GLU A 258 -7.03 14.85 15.82
N GLY A 259 -6.46 15.69 14.95
CA GLY A 259 -5.25 16.46 15.27
C GLY A 259 -3.95 15.81 14.83
N THR A 260 -3.97 14.61 14.29
CA THR A 260 -3.00 14.22 13.29
C THR A 260 -3.27 15.19 12.14
N SER A 261 -2.29 16.04 11.80
CA SER A 261 -2.33 16.80 10.56
C SER A 261 -2.77 15.82 9.49
N ASP A 262 -3.87 16.14 8.78
CA ASP A 262 -4.35 15.34 7.65
C ASP A 262 -3.13 14.71 6.96
N PRO A 263 -2.97 13.37 6.97
CA PRO A 263 -1.83 12.75 6.32
C PRO A 263 -1.77 13.12 4.84
N HIS A 264 -2.86 13.66 4.32
CA HIS A 264 -2.97 14.37 3.06
C HIS A 264 -3.53 15.78 3.31
N PRO A 265 -2.71 16.76 3.80
CA PRO A 265 -3.10 18.13 3.57
C PRO A 265 -3.35 18.24 2.07
N SER A 266 -4.46 18.86 1.72
CA SER A 266 -4.76 19.19 0.33
C SER A 266 -3.63 20.11 -0.19
N GLU A 267 -2.44 19.54 -0.44
CA GLU A 267 -1.47 20.20 -1.30
C GLU A 267 -2.18 20.36 -2.65
N PRO A 268 -2.12 21.56 -3.23
CA PRO A 268 -2.62 21.75 -4.57
C PRO A 268 -1.97 20.66 -5.44
N ASP A 269 -2.80 19.81 -6.03
CA ASP A 269 -2.33 18.66 -6.80
C ASP A 269 -1.53 19.16 -7.99
N THR A 270 -0.22 19.34 -7.79
CA THR A 270 0.72 19.74 -8.84
C THR A 270 1.03 18.58 -9.79
N ASP A 271 0.52 17.37 -9.51
CA ASP A 271 0.81 16.14 -10.26
C ASP A 271 -0.26 15.81 -11.33
N GLY A 272 -1.25 16.68 -11.56
CA GLY A 272 -2.21 16.50 -12.64
C GLY A 272 -3.18 15.33 -12.49
N LYS A 273 -3.51 14.91 -11.26
CA LYS A 273 -4.45 13.81 -11.01
C LYS A 273 -5.86 14.30 -10.74
N LEU A 274 -6.84 13.42 -11.04
CA LEU A 274 -8.25 13.68 -10.77
C LEU A 274 -8.50 13.73 -9.25
N LYS A 275 -9.04 14.86 -8.79
CA LYS A 275 -9.56 15.06 -7.44
C LYS A 275 -11.02 14.61 -7.37
N SER A 276 -11.53 14.35 -6.18
CA SER A 276 -12.96 14.11 -5.95
C SER A 276 -13.79 15.39 -5.93
N THR A 277 -13.15 16.52 -5.59
CA THR A 277 -13.79 17.83 -5.48
C THR A 277 -12.91 18.91 -6.10
N TYR A 278 -13.51 19.80 -6.86
CA TYR A 278 -12.87 20.97 -7.48
C TYR A 278 -13.64 22.23 -7.08
N SER A 279 -12.92 23.25 -6.62
CA SER A 279 -13.52 24.55 -6.31
C SER A 279 -13.33 25.53 -7.46
N LYS A 280 -14.39 26.24 -7.81
CA LYS A 280 -14.33 27.30 -8.83
C LYS A 280 -13.45 28.49 -8.44
N THR A 281 -13.15 28.63 -7.16
CA THR A 281 -12.32 29.73 -6.64
C THR A 281 -10.84 29.36 -6.57
N SER A 282 -10.49 28.09 -6.46
CA SER A 282 -9.08 27.63 -6.29
C SER A 282 -8.56 26.74 -7.42
N ASP A 283 -9.45 26.04 -8.14
CA ASP A 283 -9.06 25.11 -9.20
C ASP A 283 -9.42 25.69 -10.58
N SER A 284 -8.46 25.70 -11.49
CA SER A 284 -8.69 26.15 -12.87
C SER A 284 -8.96 24.99 -13.82
N THR A 285 -8.36 23.83 -13.61
CA THR A 285 -8.34 22.76 -14.61
C THR A 285 -8.42 21.38 -13.97
N ILE A 286 -9.20 20.49 -14.59
CA ILE A 286 -9.22 19.05 -14.29
C ILE A 286 -8.34 18.34 -15.30
N VAL A 287 -7.30 17.65 -14.87
CA VAL A 287 -6.49 16.79 -15.75
C VAL A 287 -7.10 15.40 -15.80
N LEU A 288 -7.40 14.91 -17.02
CA LEU A 288 -8.06 13.63 -17.26
C LEU A 288 -7.05 12.48 -17.20
N ALA A 289 -6.52 12.22 -16.03
CA ALA A 289 -5.60 11.12 -15.77
C ALA A 289 -5.87 10.49 -14.39
N THR A 290 -5.57 9.21 -14.27
CA THR A 290 -5.53 8.49 -12.98
C THR A 290 -4.22 7.71 -12.91
N PRO A 291 -3.84 7.14 -11.77
CA PRO A 291 -2.67 6.26 -11.69
C PRO A 291 -2.69 5.10 -12.69
N PHE A 292 -3.90 4.71 -13.17
CA PHE A 292 -4.10 3.57 -14.08
C PHE A 292 -4.56 3.94 -15.47
N VAL A 293 -4.89 5.22 -15.72
CA VAL A 293 -5.49 5.67 -16.97
C VAL A 293 -4.82 6.95 -17.41
N SER A 294 -4.08 6.89 -18.50
CA SER A 294 -3.42 8.07 -19.07
C SER A 294 -4.43 9.07 -19.63
N ALA A 295 -3.99 10.31 -19.78
CA ALA A 295 -4.75 11.36 -20.45
C ALA A 295 -5.12 11.02 -21.92
N ASN A 296 -4.40 10.06 -22.54
CA ASN A 296 -4.65 9.60 -23.91
C ASN A 296 -5.78 8.55 -24.01
N ALA A 297 -6.38 8.11 -22.90
CA ALA A 297 -7.56 7.27 -22.92
C ALA A 297 -8.77 8.05 -23.51
N GLU A 298 -9.81 7.32 -23.92
CA GLU A 298 -11.07 7.96 -24.28
C GLU A 298 -11.81 8.38 -23.00
N TRP A 299 -11.97 9.70 -22.83
CA TRP A 299 -12.70 10.28 -21.70
C TRP A 299 -14.01 10.92 -22.11
N SER A 300 -14.99 10.89 -21.21
CA SER A 300 -16.23 11.66 -21.34
C SER A 300 -16.67 12.17 -19.97
N ILE A 301 -17.35 13.34 -19.95
CA ILE A 301 -17.99 13.91 -18.77
C ILE A 301 -19.49 14.03 -19.03
N ASP A 302 -20.30 13.53 -18.12
CA ASP A 302 -21.77 13.51 -18.21
C ASP A 302 -22.30 13.00 -19.57
N GLY A 303 -21.58 12.05 -20.16
CA GLY A 303 -21.89 11.46 -21.46
C GLY A 303 -21.33 12.21 -22.67
N THR A 304 -20.74 13.39 -22.48
CA THR A 304 -20.10 14.16 -23.56
C THR A 304 -18.62 13.78 -23.69
N LYS A 305 -18.16 13.40 -24.89
CA LYS A 305 -16.76 13.03 -25.15
C LYS A 305 -15.84 14.23 -24.93
N CYS A 306 -14.77 14.04 -24.16
CA CYS A 306 -13.71 15.02 -23.98
C CYS A 306 -12.78 15.01 -25.20
N THR A 307 -12.50 16.18 -25.77
CA THR A 307 -11.61 16.33 -26.92
C THR A 307 -10.21 16.76 -26.53
N THR A 308 -10.03 17.15 -25.28
CA THR A 308 -8.74 17.57 -24.69
C THR A 308 -8.46 16.72 -23.46
N PRO A 309 -7.20 16.55 -23.08
CA PRO A 309 -6.83 15.83 -21.85
C PRO A 309 -7.16 16.61 -20.56
N THR A 310 -7.76 17.79 -20.70
CA THR A 310 -8.12 18.68 -19.59
C THR A 310 -9.51 19.24 -19.74
N ILE A 311 -10.17 19.56 -18.64
CA ILE A 311 -11.46 20.24 -18.58
C ILE A 311 -11.29 21.51 -17.73
N ASP A 312 -11.80 22.62 -18.21
CA ASP A 312 -11.87 23.88 -17.45
C ASP A 312 -12.96 23.78 -16.37
N VAL A 313 -12.58 23.93 -15.10
CA VAL A 313 -13.49 23.87 -13.95
C VAL A 313 -14.57 24.95 -14.04
N ALA A 314 -14.23 26.13 -14.55
CA ALA A 314 -15.19 27.22 -14.72
C ALA A 314 -16.33 26.87 -15.68
N SER A 315 -16.08 25.97 -16.66
CA SER A 315 -17.07 25.52 -17.64
C SER A 315 -18.13 24.58 -17.09
N LEU A 316 -17.90 23.97 -15.92
CA LEU A 316 -18.79 22.99 -15.32
C LEU A 316 -19.83 23.66 -14.39
N ALA A 317 -21.00 23.06 -14.29
CA ALA A 317 -22.00 23.47 -13.32
C ALA A 317 -21.54 23.12 -11.87
N LEU A 318 -22.15 23.75 -10.86
CA LEU A 318 -21.96 23.29 -9.49
C LEU A 318 -22.67 21.95 -9.27
N GLY A 319 -22.06 21.06 -8.49
CA GLY A 319 -22.63 19.77 -8.15
C GLY A 319 -21.81 18.59 -8.70
N ARG A 320 -22.46 17.45 -8.79
CA ARG A 320 -21.80 16.20 -9.17
C ARG A 320 -21.75 16.00 -10.67
N HIS A 321 -20.58 15.57 -11.16
CA HIS A 321 -20.32 15.21 -12.56
C HIS A 321 -19.75 13.80 -12.63
N ILE A 322 -20.08 13.08 -13.70
CA ILE A 322 -19.62 11.71 -13.94
C ILE A 322 -18.61 11.70 -15.07
N LEU A 323 -17.35 11.47 -14.76
CA LEU A 323 -16.31 11.15 -15.72
C LEU A 323 -16.35 9.65 -16.05
N ARG A 324 -16.22 9.32 -17.32
CA ARG A 324 -16.06 7.94 -17.81
C ARG A 324 -14.78 7.85 -18.63
N PHE A 325 -14.09 6.75 -18.53
CA PHE A 325 -12.92 6.48 -19.34
C PHE A 325 -13.01 5.09 -19.97
N LYS A 326 -12.31 4.94 -21.10
CA LYS A 326 -12.14 3.69 -21.80
C LYS A 326 -10.75 3.62 -22.41
N THR A 327 -10.07 2.50 -22.14
CA THR A 327 -8.81 2.10 -22.80
C THR A 327 -9.04 0.82 -23.60
N THR A 328 -8.01 0.25 -24.17
CA THR A 328 -8.07 -1.06 -24.83
C THR A 328 -8.37 -2.20 -23.87
N THR A 329 -8.04 -2.04 -22.58
CA THR A 329 -8.11 -3.11 -21.57
C THR A 329 -8.97 -2.75 -20.36
N LEU A 330 -9.25 -1.47 -20.12
CA LEU A 330 -9.92 -0.99 -18.91
C LEU A 330 -11.00 0.03 -19.27
N SER A 331 -12.12 0.00 -18.52
CA SER A 331 -13.12 1.06 -18.55
C SER A 331 -13.70 1.29 -17.17
N GLY A 332 -14.08 2.53 -16.87
CA GLY A 332 -14.63 2.86 -15.56
C GLY A 332 -15.33 4.21 -15.52
N ARG A 333 -15.81 4.57 -14.34
CA ARG A 333 -16.43 5.86 -14.05
C ARG A 333 -15.88 6.43 -12.76
N ILE A 334 -15.76 7.76 -12.70
CA ILE A 334 -15.34 8.53 -11.53
C ILE A 334 -16.38 9.61 -11.31
N THR A 335 -16.81 9.83 -10.09
CA THR A 335 -17.67 10.95 -9.74
C THR A 335 -16.82 12.05 -9.14
N ILE A 336 -16.96 13.27 -9.66
CA ILE A 336 -16.34 14.48 -9.12
C ILE A 336 -17.44 15.44 -8.68
N GLU A 337 -17.11 16.34 -7.78
CA GLU A 337 -18.01 17.40 -7.30
C GLU A 337 -17.40 18.78 -7.57
N ILE A 338 -18.15 19.67 -8.15
CA ILE A 338 -17.76 21.07 -8.36
C ILE A 338 -18.44 21.92 -7.28
N VAL A 339 -17.62 22.59 -6.48
CA VAL A 339 -18.07 23.48 -5.41
C VAL A 339 -17.71 24.94 -5.70
N PRO A 340 -18.34 25.92 -5.02
CA PRO A 340 -18.05 27.33 -5.20
C PRO A 340 -16.59 27.71 -5.04
#